data_4eae6a7c90141fedd12e8fc9647ce717
#
_entry.id   4eae6a7c90141fedd12e8fc9647ce717
#
_cell.length_a   1.000
_cell.length_b   1.000
_cell.length_c   1.000
_cell.angle_alpha   90.00
_cell.angle_beta   90.00
_cell.angle_gamma   90.00
#
_symmetry.space_group_name_H-M   'P 1'
#
loop_
_entity.id
_entity.type
_entity.pdbx_description
1 polymer ?
#
loop_
_entity_poly.entity_id
_entity_poly.type
_entity_poly.pdbx_seq_one_letter_code
_entity_poly.pdbx_strand_id
1 'polypeptide(L)'
;MERDGLGSAFLRVELLTRKLLRPHFIELGLTVGQGQPRILRMLRLKGAMSQRELADLCVLEVTTMSRTLDKLEKMGLVNRTDNPECRRSWVISLTPEGEEKADNVIALFKMADEIFSDGMTE
;
A
#
# COMPACT_ATOMS: atom_id res chain seq x y z
N MET A 1 20.41 13.99 21.25
CA MET A 1 19.56 14.92 20.48
C MET A 1 18.14 14.46 20.43
N GLU A 2 17.26 15.29 20.93
CA GLU A 2 15.84 14.95 21.01
C GLU A 2 15.23 14.69 19.64
N ARG A 3 15.64 15.45 18.65
CA ARG A 3 15.18 15.31 17.28
C ARG A 3 15.48 13.92 16.71
N ASP A 4 16.65 13.40 17.01
CA ASP A 4 17.05 12.08 16.54
C ASP A 4 16.27 10.99 17.26
N GLY A 5 15.93 11.22 18.52
CA GLY A 5 15.11 10.27 19.28
C GLY A 5 13.72 10.10 18.70
N LEU A 6 13.09 11.21 18.28
CA LEU A 6 11.77 11.17 17.65
C LEU A 6 11.79 10.43 16.32
N GLY A 7 12.78 10.72 15.48
CA GLY A 7 12.91 10.05 14.19
C GLY A 7 13.17 8.57 14.35
N SER A 8 13.98 8.19 15.32
CA SER A 8 14.30 6.79 15.59
C SER A 8 13.07 6.02 16.09
N ALA A 9 12.26 6.65 16.96
CA ALA A 9 11.05 6.02 17.48
C ALA A 9 10.04 5.79 16.37
N PHE A 10 9.84 6.76 15.51
CA PHE A 10 8.92 6.65 14.38
C PHE A 10 9.36 5.56 13.42
N LEU A 11 10.63 5.52 13.06
CA LEU A 11 11.18 4.49 12.19
C LEU A 11 11.05 3.11 12.79
N ARG A 12 11.25 2.98 14.10
CA ARG A 12 11.10 1.71 14.81
C ARG A 12 9.68 1.19 14.73
N VAL A 13 8.69 2.05 14.94
CA VAL A 13 7.28 1.67 14.85
C VAL A 13 6.95 1.20 13.44
N GLU A 14 7.43 1.90 12.44
CA GLU A 14 7.20 1.52 11.05
C GLU A 14 7.83 0.16 10.71
N LEU A 15 9.05 -0.07 11.14
CA LEU A 15 9.74 -1.36 10.92
C LEU A 15 9.05 -2.50 11.65
N LEU A 16 8.59 -2.27 12.88
CA LEU A 16 7.87 -3.27 13.65
C LEU A 16 6.52 -3.58 13.01
N THR A 17 5.84 -2.58 12.48
CA THR A 17 4.59 -2.77 11.77
C THR A 17 4.80 -3.68 10.56
N ARG A 18 5.85 -3.46 9.78
CA ARG A 18 6.19 -4.30 8.64
C ARG A 18 6.46 -5.74 9.06
N LYS A 19 7.22 -5.93 10.12
CA LYS A 19 7.54 -7.27 10.65
C LYS A 19 6.28 -7.99 11.11
N LEU A 20 5.41 -7.28 11.82
CA LEU A 20 4.18 -7.84 12.33
C LEU A 20 3.25 -8.29 11.20
N LEU A 21 3.13 -7.47 10.17
CA LEU A 21 2.18 -7.70 9.09
C LEU A 21 2.70 -8.61 7.98
N ARG A 22 4.01 -8.75 7.88
CA ARG A 22 4.61 -9.52 6.79
C ARG A 22 4.01 -10.91 6.58
N PRO A 23 3.90 -11.77 7.62
CA PRO A 23 3.32 -13.09 7.41
C PRO A 23 1.86 -13.02 6.96
N HIS A 24 1.11 -12.04 7.44
CA HIS A 24 -0.28 -11.86 7.04
C HIS A 24 -0.39 -11.45 5.57
N PHE A 25 0.47 -10.57 5.11
CA PHE A 25 0.50 -10.17 3.70
C PHE A 25 0.88 -11.35 2.81
N ILE A 26 1.82 -12.17 3.24
CA ILE A 26 2.22 -13.37 2.51
C ILE A 26 1.05 -14.34 2.39
N GLU A 27 0.27 -14.51 3.45
CA GLU A 27 -0.94 -15.35 3.41
C GLU A 27 -1.96 -14.83 2.41
N LEU A 28 -2.03 -13.51 2.24
CA LEU A 28 -2.90 -12.90 1.24
C LEU A 28 -2.35 -13.01 -0.18
N GLY A 29 -1.16 -13.57 -0.34
CA GLY A 29 -0.52 -13.70 -1.64
C GLY A 29 0.20 -12.45 -2.10
N LEU A 30 0.44 -11.51 -1.19
CA LEU A 30 1.07 -10.23 -1.52
C LEU A 30 2.56 -10.26 -1.27
N THR A 31 3.30 -9.53 -2.10
CA THR A 31 4.74 -9.36 -1.94
C THR A 31 5.00 -8.14 -1.07
N VAL A 32 5.82 -8.34 -0.05
CA VAL A 32 6.21 -7.26 0.86
C VAL A 32 7.47 -6.57 0.33
N GLY A 33 7.50 -5.25 0.40
CA GLY A 33 8.66 -4.46 -0.02
C GLY A 33 8.51 -3.76 -1.37
N GLN A 34 7.48 -4.10 -2.13
CA GLN A 34 7.23 -3.46 -3.43
C GLN A 34 5.99 -2.58 -3.41
N GLY A 35 5.43 -2.35 -2.24
CA GLY A 35 4.30 -1.45 -2.07
C GLY A 35 2.94 -2.02 -2.41
N GLN A 36 2.80 -3.31 -2.67
CA GLN A 36 1.50 -3.90 -3.03
C GLN A 36 0.40 -3.60 -2.00
N PRO A 37 0.63 -3.83 -0.70
CA PRO A 37 -0.42 -3.53 0.28
C PRO A 37 -0.79 -2.05 0.30
N ARG A 38 0.19 -1.17 0.19
CA ARG A 38 -0.05 0.28 0.21
C ARG A 38 -0.85 0.73 -1.01
N ILE A 39 -0.54 0.18 -2.17
CA ILE A 39 -1.26 0.49 -3.42
C ILE A 39 -2.73 0.09 -3.28
N LEU A 40 -2.99 -1.13 -2.82
CA LEU A 40 -4.35 -1.63 -2.65
C LEU A 40 -5.13 -0.76 -1.67
N ARG A 41 -4.52 -0.40 -0.55
CA ARG A 41 -5.14 0.45 0.46
C ARG A 41 -5.49 1.82 -0.11
N MET A 42 -4.56 2.45 -0.83
CA MET A 42 -4.80 3.78 -1.40
C MET A 42 -5.94 3.77 -2.42
N LEU A 43 -5.96 2.78 -3.29
CA LEU A 43 -7.04 2.66 -4.28
C LEU A 43 -8.39 2.42 -3.61
N ARG A 44 -8.42 1.65 -2.53
CA ARG A 44 -9.67 1.38 -1.82
C ARG A 44 -10.19 2.62 -1.11
N LEU A 45 -9.30 3.37 -0.46
CA LEU A 45 -9.69 4.54 0.33
C LEU A 45 -10.02 5.76 -0.53
N LYS A 46 -9.28 5.95 -1.62
CA LYS A 46 -9.41 7.16 -2.45
C LYS A 46 -10.08 6.92 -3.79
N GLY A 47 -10.22 5.68 -4.21
CA GLY A 47 -10.82 5.35 -5.49
C GLY A 47 -9.81 5.34 -6.64
N ALA A 48 -10.30 5.14 -7.85
CA ALA A 48 -9.47 5.10 -9.04
C ALA A 48 -8.70 6.41 -9.21
N MET A 49 -7.45 6.29 -9.65
CA MET A 49 -6.61 7.46 -9.86
C MET A 49 -5.55 7.15 -10.91
N SER A 50 -4.85 8.21 -11.37
CA SER A 50 -3.79 8.01 -12.34
C SER A 50 -2.62 7.27 -11.68
N GLN A 51 -1.84 6.58 -12.53
CA GLN A 51 -0.65 5.87 -12.05
C GLN A 51 0.32 6.84 -11.39
N ARG A 52 0.43 8.05 -11.92
CA ARG A 52 1.32 9.08 -11.38
C ARG A 52 0.89 9.53 -9.98
N GLU A 53 -0.40 9.81 -9.80
CA GLU A 53 -0.93 10.18 -8.49
C GLU A 53 -0.69 9.07 -7.47
N LEU A 54 -0.93 7.83 -7.90
CA LEU A 54 -0.74 6.68 -7.03
C LEU A 54 0.73 6.52 -6.62
N ALA A 55 1.65 6.72 -7.55
CA ALA A 55 3.09 6.67 -7.26
C ALA A 55 3.49 7.73 -6.23
N ASP A 56 2.96 8.95 -6.39
CA ASP A 56 3.23 10.04 -5.46
C ASP A 56 2.68 9.73 -4.06
N LEU A 57 1.45 9.24 -3.98
CA LEU A 57 0.82 8.92 -2.70
C LEU A 57 1.50 7.75 -1.98
N CYS A 58 1.98 6.77 -2.73
CA CYS A 58 2.66 5.60 -2.17
C CYS A 58 4.16 5.83 -1.99
N VAL A 59 4.65 6.98 -2.40
CA VAL A 59 6.07 7.33 -2.35
C VAL A 59 6.93 6.25 -3.04
N LEU A 60 6.52 5.89 -4.26
CA LEU A 60 7.22 4.90 -5.07
C LEU A 60 7.74 5.55 -6.34
N GLU A 61 8.89 5.07 -6.79
CA GLU A 61 9.43 5.49 -8.08
C GLU A 61 8.54 4.97 -9.21
N VAL A 62 8.54 5.68 -10.33
CA VAL A 62 7.71 5.33 -11.48
C VAL A 62 7.98 3.90 -11.96
N THR A 63 9.26 3.51 -12.01
CA THR A 63 9.65 2.16 -12.42
C THR A 63 9.13 1.09 -11.47
N THR A 64 9.27 1.32 -10.17
CA THR A 64 8.77 0.39 -9.15
C THR A 64 7.26 0.28 -9.23
N MET A 65 6.58 1.42 -9.36
CA MET A 65 5.12 1.44 -9.48
C MET A 65 4.67 0.62 -10.69
N SER A 66 5.30 0.84 -11.84
CA SER A 66 4.93 0.13 -13.06
C SER A 66 5.08 -1.38 -12.91
N ARG A 67 6.18 -1.84 -12.33
CA ARG A 67 6.42 -3.27 -12.11
C ARG A 67 5.41 -3.86 -11.13
N THR A 68 5.14 -3.13 -10.06
CA THR A 68 4.22 -3.60 -9.04
C THR A 68 2.80 -3.71 -9.60
N LEU A 69 2.40 -2.72 -10.39
CA LEU A 69 1.09 -2.75 -11.05
C LEU A 69 0.98 -3.88 -12.06
N ASP A 70 2.06 -4.19 -12.80
CA ASP A 70 2.09 -5.33 -13.70
C ASP A 70 1.76 -6.62 -12.95
N LYS A 71 2.34 -6.80 -11.77
CA LYS A 71 2.10 -7.98 -10.95
C LYS A 71 0.67 -8.01 -10.42
N LEU A 72 0.19 -6.87 -9.91
CA LEU A 72 -1.16 -6.79 -9.38
C LEU A 72 -2.22 -7.02 -10.46
N GLU A 73 -1.96 -6.55 -11.67
CA GLU A 73 -2.83 -6.79 -12.81
C GLU A 73 -2.88 -8.27 -13.17
N LYS A 74 -1.73 -8.93 -13.20
CA LYS A 74 -1.64 -10.37 -13.45
C LYS A 74 -2.35 -11.19 -12.38
N MET A 75 -2.35 -10.70 -11.15
CA MET A 75 -3.07 -11.34 -10.05
C MET A 75 -4.58 -11.09 -10.10
N GLY A 76 -5.02 -10.23 -11.02
CA GLY A 76 -6.43 -9.91 -11.16
C GLY A 76 -6.95 -8.95 -10.10
N LEU A 77 -6.08 -8.16 -9.48
CA LEU A 77 -6.46 -7.25 -8.39
C LEU A 77 -6.68 -5.83 -8.86
N VAL A 78 -6.03 -5.41 -9.94
CA VAL A 78 -6.19 -4.07 -10.49
C VAL A 78 -6.40 -4.12 -11.99
N ASN A 79 -7.04 -3.09 -12.52
CA ASN A 79 -7.16 -2.83 -13.94
C ASN A 79 -6.43 -1.54 -14.27
N ARG A 80 -5.79 -1.52 -15.43
CA ARG A 80 -5.21 -0.30 -15.99
C ARG A 80 -5.97 0.04 -17.26
N THR A 81 -6.49 1.26 -17.31
CA THR A 81 -7.21 1.74 -18.49
C THR A 81 -6.59 3.04 -18.97
N ASP A 82 -6.86 3.38 -20.22
CA ASP A 82 -6.36 4.63 -20.79
C ASP A 82 -6.93 5.81 -20.04
N ASN A 83 -6.09 6.82 -19.80
CA ASN A 83 -6.53 8.06 -19.20
C ASN A 83 -7.03 8.99 -20.33
N PRO A 84 -8.33 9.33 -20.36
CA PRO A 84 -8.84 10.19 -21.44
C PRO A 84 -8.23 11.59 -21.44
N GLU A 85 -7.70 12.04 -20.32
CA GLU A 85 -7.09 13.37 -20.21
C GLU A 85 -5.60 13.37 -20.56
N CYS A 86 -4.95 12.21 -20.55
CA CYS A 86 -3.52 12.13 -20.82
C CYS A 86 -3.15 10.77 -21.40
N ARG A 87 -2.75 10.76 -22.68
CA ARG A 87 -2.41 9.53 -23.40
C ARG A 87 -1.22 8.76 -22.81
N ARG A 88 -0.36 9.44 -22.04
CA ARG A 88 0.84 8.83 -21.46
C ARG A 88 0.61 8.29 -20.06
N SER A 89 -0.60 8.42 -19.55
CA SER A 89 -0.93 8.02 -18.20
C SER A 89 -2.01 6.95 -18.23
N TRP A 90 -1.95 6.08 -17.22
CA TRP A 90 -2.97 5.05 -17.01
C TRP A 90 -3.83 5.44 -15.82
N VAL A 91 -5.10 5.06 -15.86
CA VAL A 91 -5.98 5.12 -14.70
C VAL A 91 -6.00 3.73 -14.09
N ILE A 92 -5.73 3.68 -12.79
CA ILE A 92 -5.67 2.43 -12.04
C ILE A 92 -6.92 2.30 -11.18
N SER A 93 -7.56 1.14 -11.25
CA SER A 93 -8.74 0.87 -10.43
C SER A 93 -8.67 -0.55 -9.89
N LEU A 94 -9.38 -0.81 -8.79
CA LEU A 94 -9.46 -2.15 -8.22
C LEU A 94 -10.51 -2.97 -8.94
N THR A 95 -10.22 -4.27 -9.09
CA THR A 95 -11.24 -5.25 -9.47
C THR A 95 -12.05 -5.61 -8.22
N PRO A 96 -13.19 -6.32 -8.35
CA PRO A 96 -13.91 -6.82 -7.16
C PRO A 96 -13.01 -7.65 -6.24
N GLU A 97 -12.17 -8.51 -6.78
CA GLU A 97 -11.20 -9.28 -5.99
C GLU A 97 -10.16 -8.34 -5.33
N GLY A 98 -9.76 -7.30 -6.05
CA GLY A 98 -8.86 -6.29 -5.53
C GLY A 98 -9.46 -5.53 -4.36
N GLU A 99 -10.74 -5.19 -4.42
CA GLU A 99 -11.43 -4.53 -3.33
C GLU A 99 -11.45 -5.39 -2.07
N GLU A 100 -11.76 -6.67 -2.23
CA GLU A 100 -11.77 -7.63 -1.13
C GLU A 100 -10.38 -7.75 -0.50
N LYS A 101 -9.37 -7.89 -1.33
CA LYS A 101 -7.98 -7.97 -0.86
C LYS A 101 -7.57 -6.68 -0.14
N ALA A 102 -7.96 -5.55 -0.68
CA ALA A 102 -7.67 -4.24 -0.08
C ALA A 102 -8.33 -4.09 1.29
N ASP A 103 -9.57 -4.56 1.43
CA ASP A 103 -10.25 -4.53 2.73
C ASP A 103 -9.50 -5.35 3.77
N ASN A 104 -8.97 -6.51 3.37
CA ASN A 104 -8.14 -7.33 4.25
C ASN A 104 -6.85 -6.60 4.66
N VAL A 105 -6.22 -5.91 3.71
CA VAL A 105 -5.02 -5.11 3.97
C VAL A 105 -5.32 -3.99 4.96
N ILE A 106 -6.42 -3.27 4.75
CA ILE A 106 -6.83 -2.17 5.62
C ILE A 106 -7.07 -2.69 7.05
N ALA A 107 -7.75 -3.83 7.18
CA ALA A 107 -8.00 -4.44 8.49
C ALA A 107 -6.68 -4.78 9.21
N LEU A 108 -5.68 -5.28 8.47
CA LEU A 108 -4.39 -5.60 9.06
C LEU A 108 -3.64 -4.36 9.53
N PHE A 109 -3.66 -3.28 8.76
CA PHE A 109 -3.04 -2.02 9.18
C PHE A 109 -3.74 -1.46 10.41
N LYS A 110 -5.06 -1.55 10.45
CA LYS A 110 -5.84 -1.08 11.60
C LYS A 110 -5.50 -1.89 12.86
N MET A 111 -5.37 -3.20 12.72
CA MET A 111 -4.96 -4.07 13.82
C MET A 111 -3.59 -3.66 14.36
N ALA A 112 -2.63 -3.41 13.47
CA ALA A 112 -1.30 -3.00 13.87
C ALA A 112 -1.32 -1.65 14.60
N ASP A 113 -2.09 -0.70 14.09
CA ASP A 113 -2.23 0.61 14.73
C ASP A 113 -2.78 0.48 16.15
N GLU A 114 -3.77 -0.37 16.36
CA GLU A 114 -4.35 -0.62 17.67
C GLU A 114 -3.34 -1.22 18.64
N ILE A 115 -2.57 -2.19 18.17
CA ILE A 115 -1.53 -2.84 18.98
C ILE A 115 -0.48 -1.83 19.43
N PHE A 116 0.05 -1.03 18.50
CA PHE A 116 1.10 -0.07 18.82
C PHE A 116 0.56 1.12 19.61
N SER A 117 -0.68 1.52 19.36
CA SER A 117 -1.31 2.59 20.12
C SER A 117 -1.47 2.21 21.59
N ASP A 118 -1.94 1.00 21.86
CA ASP A 118 -2.06 0.49 23.22
C ASP A 118 -0.71 0.39 23.92
N GLY A 119 0.32 -0.05 23.20
CA GLY A 119 1.67 -0.12 23.74
C GLY A 119 2.27 1.24 24.06
N MET A 120 1.85 2.27 23.35
CA MET A 120 2.38 3.63 23.53
C MET A 120 1.71 4.40 24.66
N THR A 121 0.51 4.00 25.06
CA THR A 121 -0.21 4.69 26.14
C THR A 121 0.35 4.36 27.53
N GLU A 122 1.15 3.35 27.62
CA GLU A 122 1.84 3.00 28.85
C GLU A 122 3.24 3.57 28.88
#